data_761fcaff1aefa5322bb7476e525d9131
#
_entry.id   761fcaff1aefa5322bb7476e525d9131
#
_cell.length_a   1.000
_cell.length_b   1.000
_cell.length_c   1.000
_cell.angle_alpha   90.00
_cell.angle_beta   90.00
_cell.angle_gamma   90.00
#
_symmetry.space_group_name_H-M   'P 1'
#
loop_
_entity.id
_entity.type
_entity.pdbx_description
1 polymer ?
#
loop_
_entity_poly.entity_id
_entity_poly.type
_entity_poly.pdbx_seq_one_letter_code
_entity_poly.pdbx_strand_id
1 'polypeptide(L)'
;MNKIKVRLREHRHFFVHNDLANAAYYFNNRIAERLKNDDREGVALEMMACLTMIAFALEAKINFLGYKLIPKWDERAPYLTKVKMVTKQLGVAFDEQTRPYKTVRALKNFRDTLAPGKPIELQNDKEIITTHEELEKRGYLTADWQSQLNEQFVKDAFGDMEIIWRDLLNRSKLEIFDTLNGGGSTITFIEHIE
;
A
#
# COMPACT_ATOMS: atom_id res chain seq x y z
N MET A 1 32.47 37.03 4.58
CA MET A 1 31.14 36.65 5.17
C MET A 1 31.37 36.46 6.65
N ASN A 2 30.67 37.20 7.50
CA ASN A 2 30.76 37.02 8.95
C ASN A 2 30.08 35.72 9.33
N LYS A 3 30.78 34.82 9.99
CA LYS A 3 30.23 33.56 10.49
C LYS A 3 29.55 33.76 11.84
N ILE A 4 28.52 33.01 12.08
CA ILE A 4 27.82 32.99 13.36
C ILE A 4 27.76 31.57 13.91
N LYS A 5 27.81 31.43 15.20
CA LYS A 5 27.56 30.18 15.91
C LYS A 5 26.13 30.19 16.41
N VAL A 6 25.41 29.17 16.07
CA VAL A 6 24.01 29.00 16.47
C VAL A 6 23.80 27.60 17.06
N ARG A 7 22.81 27.47 17.93
CA ARG A 7 22.28 26.17 18.33
C ARG A 7 21.03 25.89 17.51
N LEU A 8 21.09 24.88 16.66
CA LEU A 8 19.96 24.36 15.89
C LEU A 8 19.38 23.18 16.63
N ARG A 9 18.08 23.22 16.90
CA ARG A 9 17.30 22.09 17.42
C ARG A 9 16.20 21.80 16.43
N GLU A 10 16.16 20.56 15.92
CA GLU A 10 15.18 20.14 14.94
C GLU A 10 14.52 18.85 15.44
N HIS A 11 13.25 18.76 15.17
CA HIS A 11 12.44 17.58 15.47
C HIS A 11 11.43 17.38 14.34
N ARG A 12 11.36 16.17 13.76
CA ARG A 12 10.43 15.82 12.71
C ARG A 12 9.82 14.44 12.90
N HIS A 13 8.53 14.35 12.62
CA HIS A 13 7.81 13.08 12.51
C HIS A 13 7.50 12.82 11.04
N PHE A 14 7.82 11.61 10.59
CA PHE A 14 7.50 11.14 9.25
C PHE A 14 6.55 9.95 9.37
N PHE A 15 5.42 10.05 8.69
CA PHE A 15 4.43 8.97 8.61
C PHE A 15 4.34 8.49 7.16
N VAL A 16 5.16 7.49 6.84
CA VAL A 16 5.33 6.96 5.48
C VAL A 16 4.02 6.48 4.83
N HIS A 17 3.00 6.17 5.63
CA HIS A 17 1.68 5.78 5.11
C HIS A 17 1.02 6.86 4.23
N ASN A 18 1.32 8.14 4.46
CA ASN A 18 0.83 9.23 3.64
C ASN A 18 1.46 9.22 2.25
N ASP A 19 2.79 9.07 2.19
CA ASP A 19 3.52 9.07 0.93
C ASP A 19 3.14 7.85 0.08
N LEU A 20 3.00 6.68 0.71
CA LEU A 20 2.56 5.46 0.04
C LEU A 20 1.11 5.56 -0.47
N ALA A 21 0.21 6.16 0.32
CA ALA A 21 -1.17 6.39 -0.11
C ALA A 21 -1.26 7.40 -1.25
N ASN A 22 -0.45 8.46 -1.22
CA ASN A 22 -0.35 9.43 -2.30
C ASN A 22 0.18 8.79 -3.60
N ALA A 23 1.19 7.92 -3.50
CA ALA A 23 1.69 7.17 -4.65
C ALA A 23 0.61 6.24 -5.22
N ALA A 24 -0.13 5.52 -4.36
CA ALA A 24 -1.25 4.68 -4.78
C ALA A 24 -2.34 5.50 -5.48
N TYR A 25 -2.71 6.65 -4.94
CA TYR A 25 -3.68 7.57 -5.54
C TYR A 25 -3.23 8.08 -6.91
N TYR A 26 -1.96 8.48 -7.04
CA TYR A 26 -1.38 8.91 -8.31
C TYR A 26 -1.51 7.83 -9.39
N PHE A 27 -1.07 6.60 -9.10
CA PHE A 27 -1.15 5.50 -10.05
C PHE A 27 -2.59 5.11 -10.36
N ASN A 28 -3.49 5.07 -9.37
CA ASN A 28 -4.90 4.75 -9.58
C ASN A 28 -5.56 5.72 -10.57
N ASN A 29 -5.33 7.03 -10.40
CA ASN A 29 -5.86 8.05 -11.29
C ASN A 29 -5.25 7.96 -12.69
N ARG A 30 -3.94 7.74 -12.78
CA ARG A 30 -3.24 7.60 -14.04
C ARG A 30 -3.72 6.40 -14.84
N ILE A 31 -3.91 5.24 -14.19
CA ILE A 31 -4.48 4.05 -14.81
C ILE A 31 -5.88 4.34 -15.34
N ALA A 32 -6.74 4.96 -14.55
CA ALA A 32 -8.10 5.30 -14.94
C ALA A 32 -8.14 6.25 -16.16
N GLU A 33 -7.28 7.27 -16.18
CA GLU A 33 -7.16 8.20 -17.30
C GLU A 33 -6.69 7.50 -18.59
N ARG A 34 -5.65 6.67 -18.50
CA ARG A 34 -5.11 5.94 -19.66
C ARG A 34 -6.13 4.97 -20.24
N LEU A 35 -6.79 4.19 -19.38
CA LEU A 35 -7.82 3.24 -19.83
C LEU A 35 -9.01 3.96 -20.48
N LYS A 36 -9.41 5.13 -19.95
CA LYS A 36 -10.44 5.97 -20.57
C LYS A 36 -10.06 6.40 -21.98
N ASN A 37 -8.79 6.62 -22.25
CA ASN A 37 -8.26 7.05 -23.54
C ASN A 37 -7.82 5.86 -24.42
N ASP A 38 -8.15 4.63 -24.04
CA ASP A 38 -7.73 3.36 -24.68
C ASP A 38 -6.19 3.22 -24.82
N ASP A 39 -5.43 3.94 -24.01
CA ASP A 39 -3.97 3.83 -23.94
C ASP A 39 -3.60 2.68 -23.00
N ARG A 40 -3.20 1.55 -23.58
CA ARG A 40 -2.89 0.31 -22.84
C ARG A 40 -1.39 0.04 -22.72
N GLU A 41 -0.54 0.83 -23.34
CA GLU A 41 0.90 0.63 -23.32
C GLU A 41 1.46 0.76 -21.89
N GLY A 42 2.06 -0.30 -21.35
CA GLY A 42 2.65 -0.31 -20.01
C GLY A 42 1.66 -0.21 -18.83
N VAL A 43 0.34 -0.19 -19.05
CA VAL A 43 -0.68 -0.07 -17.99
C VAL A 43 -0.55 -1.20 -16.95
N ALA A 44 -0.16 -2.41 -17.36
CA ALA A 44 0.06 -3.52 -16.42
C ALA A 44 1.19 -3.22 -15.42
N LEU A 45 2.25 -2.50 -15.84
CA LEU A 45 3.33 -2.07 -14.96
C LEU A 45 2.83 -1.02 -13.95
N GLU A 46 1.99 -0.09 -14.40
CA GLU A 46 1.36 0.89 -13.53
C GLU A 46 0.39 0.23 -12.53
N MET A 47 -0.38 -0.78 -12.96
CA MET A 47 -1.23 -1.58 -12.07
C MET A 47 -0.40 -2.32 -11.02
N MET A 48 0.72 -2.91 -11.40
CA MET A 48 1.64 -3.58 -10.47
C MET A 48 2.19 -2.58 -9.44
N ALA A 49 2.63 -1.40 -9.88
CA ALA A 49 3.10 -0.34 -8.99
C ALA A 49 1.98 0.13 -8.05
N CYS A 50 0.78 0.38 -8.56
CA CYS A 50 -0.38 0.80 -7.78
C CYS A 50 -0.72 -0.21 -6.68
N LEU A 51 -0.89 -1.49 -7.03
CA LEU A 51 -1.22 -2.54 -6.06
C LEU A 51 -0.12 -2.72 -5.01
N THR A 52 1.13 -2.57 -5.41
CA THR A 52 2.27 -2.60 -4.47
C THR A 52 2.20 -1.43 -3.49
N MET A 53 1.94 -0.21 -3.97
CA MET A 53 1.80 0.97 -3.10
C MET A 53 0.60 0.84 -2.17
N ILE A 54 -0.54 0.32 -2.64
CA ILE A 54 -1.73 0.07 -1.81
C ILE A 54 -1.39 -0.95 -0.69
N ALA A 55 -0.71 -2.04 -1.03
CA ALA A 55 -0.33 -3.07 -0.07
C ALA A 55 0.57 -2.50 1.05
N PHE A 56 1.58 -1.72 0.67
CA PHE A 56 2.46 -1.06 1.64
C PHE A 56 1.76 0.05 2.42
N ALA A 57 0.90 0.84 1.78
CA ALA A 57 0.12 1.88 2.46
C ALA A 57 -0.78 1.29 3.55
N LEU A 58 -1.50 0.22 3.24
CA LEU A 58 -2.32 -0.49 4.22
C LEU A 58 -1.51 -0.99 5.41
N GLU A 59 -0.37 -1.65 5.16
CA GLU A 59 0.49 -2.12 6.25
C GLU A 59 1.03 -0.97 7.09
N ALA A 60 1.44 0.14 6.46
CA ALA A 60 1.93 1.31 7.16
C ALA A 60 0.82 2.01 7.98
N LYS A 61 -0.42 2.07 7.46
CA LYS A 61 -1.60 2.57 8.19
C LYS A 61 -1.90 1.70 9.44
N ILE A 62 -1.82 0.38 9.31
CA ILE A 62 -1.98 -0.56 10.45
C ILE A 62 -0.87 -0.39 11.47
N ASN A 63 0.39 -0.26 11.02
CA ASN A 63 1.52 -0.01 11.92
C ASN A 63 1.37 1.32 12.67
N PHE A 64 0.92 2.38 12.00
CA PHE A 64 0.66 3.67 12.62
C PHE A 64 -0.40 3.55 13.74
N LEU A 65 -1.53 2.92 13.46
CA LEU A 65 -2.59 2.72 14.45
C LEU A 65 -2.11 1.83 15.60
N GLY A 66 -1.40 0.75 15.29
CA GLY A 66 -0.83 -0.12 16.30
C GLY A 66 0.13 0.62 17.23
N TYR A 67 1.04 1.41 16.67
CA TYR A 67 1.97 2.23 17.42
C TYR A 67 1.27 3.25 18.33
N LYS A 68 0.20 3.87 17.86
CA LYS A 68 -0.56 4.89 18.62
C LYS A 68 -1.47 4.29 19.70
N LEU A 69 -2.03 3.09 19.48
CA LEU A 69 -3.13 2.57 20.27
C LEU A 69 -2.78 1.35 21.14
N ILE A 70 -1.72 0.63 20.80
CA ILE A 70 -1.40 -0.64 21.47
C ILE A 70 -0.06 -0.52 22.21
N PRO A 71 -0.05 -0.60 23.55
CA PRO A 71 1.20 -0.62 24.33
C PRO A 71 2.11 -1.77 23.86
N LYS A 72 3.41 -1.52 23.73
CA LYS A 72 4.41 -2.49 23.28
C LYS A 72 4.07 -3.12 21.91
N TRP A 73 3.65 -2.27 20.97
CA TRP A 73 3.37 -2.68 19.60
C TRP A 73 4.56 -3.43 18.98
N ASP A 74 4.28 -4.63 18.45
CA ASP A 74 5.27 -5.41 17.69
C ASP A 74 5.09 -5.16 16.18
N GLU A 75 5.88 -4.25 15.64
CA GLU A 75 5.89 -3.94 14.20
C GLU A 75 6.40 -5.08 13.31
N ARG A 76 7.13 -6.07 13.90
CA ARG A 76 7.66 -7.25 13.19
C ARG A 76 6.70 -8.42 13.17
N ALA A 77 5.59 -8.34 13.89
CA ALA A 77 4.57 -9.37 13.84
C ALA A 77 4.05 -9.59 12.39
N PRO A 78 3.59 -10.80 12.05
CA PRO A 78 3.02 -11.08 10.73
C PRO A 78 1.88 -10.11 10.39
N TYR A 79 1.82 -9.65 9.13
CA TYR A 79 0.90 -8.58 8.71
C TYR A 79 -0.56 -8.83 9.10
N LEU A 80 -1.11 -10.02 8.82
CA LEU A 80 -2.50 -10.33 9.19
C LEU A 80 -2.71 -10.39 10.73
N THR A 81 -1.68 -10.76 11.48
CA THR A 81 -1.71 -10.68 12.95
C THR A 81 -1.82 -9.22 13.40
N LYS A 82 -1.06 -8.33 12.80
CA LYS A 82 -1.13 -6.88 13.05
C LYS A 82 -2.53 -6.33 12.77
N VAL A 83 -3.12 -6.71 11.63
CA VAL A 83 -4.49 -6.31 11.28
C VAL A 83 -5.48 -6.79 12.34
N LYS A 84 -5.40 -8.07 12.75
CA LYS A 84 -6.26 -8.65 13.81
C LYS A 84 -6.11 -7.93 15.16
N MET A 85 -4.89 -7.55 15.52
CA MET A 85 -4.65 -6.82 16.77
C MET A 85 -5.29 -5.43 16.73
N VAL A 86 -5.11 -4.67 15.66
CA VAL A 86 -5.67 -3.31 15.51
C VAL A 86 -7.20 -3.36 15.44
N THR A 87 -7.77 -4.24 14.62
CA THR A 87 -9.23 -4.37 14.49
C THR A 87 -9.88 -4.80 15.81
N LYS A 88 -9.26 -5.75 16.54
CA LYS A 88 -9.70 -6.14 17.87
C LYS A 88 -9.66 -4.98 18.86
N GLN A 89 -8.58 -4.20 18.87
CA GLN A 89 -8.43 -3.02 19.74
C GLN A 89 -9.53 -1.99 19.50
N LEU A 90 -9.98 -1.86 18.25
CA LEU A 90 -10.99 -0.89 17.83
C LEU A 90 -12.43 -1.46 17.78
N GLY A 91 -12.62 -2.71 18.19
CA GLY A 91 -13.93 -3.36 18.18
C GLY A 91 -14.50 -3.59 16.78
N VAL A 92 -13.63 -3.80 15.79
CA VAL A 92 -14.00 -4.06 14.39
C VAL A 92 -13.95 -5.55 14.12
N ALA A 93 -14.99 -6.08 13.48
CA ALA A 93 -14.98 -7.45 12.98
C ALA A 93 -14.00 -7.58 11.80
N PHE A 94 -13.06 -8.51 11.91
CA PHE A 94 -12.12 -8.83 10.84
C PHE A 94 -12.49 -10.15 10.19
N ASP A 95 -13.08 -10.08 9.00
CA ASP A 95 -13.44 -11.25 8.20
C ASP A 95 -12.63 -11.26 6.88
N GLU A 96 -11.70 -12.19 6.79
CA GLU A 96 -10.84 -12.37 5.60
C GLU A 96 -11.59 -12.92 4.38
N GLN A 97 -12.85 -13.32 4.49
CA GLN A 97 -13.65 -13.89 3.41
C GLN A 97 -14.49 -12.83 2.69
N THR A 98 -14.76 -11.71 3.34
CA THR A 98 -15.60 -10.63 2.80
C THR A 98 -14.82 -9.33 2.62
N ARG A 99 -15.25 -8.50 1.67
CA ARG A 99 -14.71 -7.16 1.50
C ARG A 99 -15.11 -6.29 2.68
N PRO A 100 -14.26 -5.34 3.10
CA PRO A 100 -12.98 -4.97 2.48
C PRO A 100 -11.78 -5.84 2.88
N TYR A 101 -11.88 -6.69 3.89
CA TYR A 101 -10.72 -7.42 4.44
C TYR A 101 -10.24 -8.59 3.56
N LYS A 102 -11.10 -9.15 2.71
CA LYS A 102 -10.69 -10.11 1.66
C LYS A 102 -9.60 -9.50 0.76
N THR A 103 -9.71 -8.22 0.45
CA THR A 103 -8.73 -7.49 -0.36
C THR A 103 -7.40 -7.33 0.36
N VAL A 104 -7.39 -7.14 1.68
CA VAL A 104 -6.15 -7.10 2.49
C VAL A 104 -5.34 -8.39 2.31
N ARG A 105 -6.02 -9.54 2.37
CA ARG A 105 -5.38 -10.85 2.15
C ARG A 105 -4.84 -11.00 0.73
N ALA A 106 -5.62 -10.58 -0.27
CA ALA A 106 -5.20 -10.64 -1.67
C ALA A 106 -3.96 -9.77 -1.93
N LEU A 107 -3.95 -8.54 -1.42
CA LEU A 107 -2.80 -7.61 -1.52
C LEU A 107 -1.57 -8.14 -0.78
N LYS A 108 -1.76 -8.76 0.40
CA LYS A 108 -0.66 -9.42 1.09
C LYS A 108 -0.04 -10.51 0.22
N ASN A 109 -0.85 -11.38 -0.34
CA ASN A 109 -0.37 -12.49 -1.18
C ASN A 109 0.33 -11.95 -2.44
N PHE A 110 -0.23 -10.93 -3.08
CA PHE A 110 0.38 -10.24 -4.22
C PHE A 110 1.79 -9.73 -3.87
N ARG A 111 1.90 -8.94 -2.79
CA ARG A 111 3.18 -8.40 -2.32
C ARG A 111 4.19 -9.50 -1.98
N ASP A 112 3.74 -10.52 -1.24
CA ASP A 112 4.61 -11.61 -0.78
C ASP A 112 5.10 -12.49 -1.93
N THR A 113 4.41 -12.49 -3.06
CA THR A 113 4.88 -13.15 -4.29
C THR A 113 5.94 -12.33 -5.00
N LEU A 114 5.79 -11.00 -5.05
CA LEU A 114 6.70 -10.10 -5.76
C LEU A 114 7.99 -9.82 -4.96
N ALA A 115 7.88 -9.62 -3.65
CA ALA A 115 9.01 -9.16 -2.83
C ALA A 115 10.22 -10.11 -2.81
N PRO A 116 10.08 -11.45 -2.74
CA PRO A 116 11.20 -12.36 -2.82
C PRO A 116 11.81 -12.50 -4.22
N GLY A 117 11.04 -12.13 -5.28
CA GLY A 117 11.49 -12.21 -6.67
C GLY A 117 11.91 -13.63 -7.13
N LYS A 118 11.33 -14.67 -6.51
CA LYS A 118 11.68 -16.07 -6.87
C LYS A 118 11.19 -16.39 -8.26
N PRO A 119 12.01 -17.07 -9.09
CA PRO A 119 11.56 -17.59 -10.37
C PRO A 119 10.34 -18.50 -10.21
N ILE A 120 9.38 -18.35 -11.10
CA ILE A 120 8.16 -19.16 -11.17
C ILE A 120 8.22 -19.90 -12.51
N GLU A 121 8.22 -21.21 -12.48
CA GLU A 121 8.10 -22.05 -13.66
C GLU A 121 6.66 -22.55 -13.79
N LEU A 122 6.06 -22.29 -14.94
CA LEU A 122 4.70 -22.73 -15.27
C LEU A 122 4.81 -23.73 -16.43
N GLN A 123 4.30 -24.91 -16.22
CA GLN A 123 4.27 -25.95 -17.25
C GLN A 123 2.83 -26.41 -17.47
N ASN A 124 2.49 -26.63 -18.73
CA ASN A 124 1.20 -27.19 -19.12
C ASN A 124 1.43 -28.16 -20.28
N ASP A 125 1.20 -29.43 -20.01
CA ASP A 125 1.27 -30.50 -21.01
C ASP A 125 -0.09 -31.19 -21.03
N LYS A 126 -0.87 -30.90 -22.09
CA LYS A 126 -2.21 -31.50 -22.29
C LYS A 126 -2.57 -31.58 -23.75
N GLU A 127 -3.21 -32.66 -24.11
CA GLU A 127 -3.88 -32.79 -25.40
C GLU A 127 -5.21 -32.01 -25.34
N ILE A 128 -5.48 -31.21 -26.38
CA ILE A 128 -6.73 -30.47 -26.52
C ILE A 128 -7.29 -30.65 -27.92
N ILE A 129 -8.61 -30.68 -28.01
CA ILE A 129 -9.32 -30.58 -29.29
C ILE A 129 -9.74 -29.13 -29.46
N THR A 130 -9.24 -28.46 -30.49
CA THR A 130 -9.45 -27.02 -30.67
C THR A 130 -9.34 -26.65 -32.15
N THR A 131 -9.74 -25.44 -32.51
CA THR A 131 -9.58 -24.88 -33.84
C THR A 131 -8.32 -24.02 -33.94
N HIS A 132 -7.88 -23.73 -35.16
CA HIS A 132 -6.74 -22.82 -35.40
C HIS A 132 -7.01 -21.43 -34.84
N GLU A 133 -8.22 -20.94 -35.03
CA GLU A 133 -8.65 -19.61 -34.53
C GLU A 133 -8.63 -19.54 -32.99
N GLU A 134 -9.03 -20.58 -32.29
CA GLU A 134 -8.98 -20.64 -30.82
C GLU A 134 -7.55 -20.73 -30.31
N LEU A 135 -6.65 -21.44 -31.04
CA LEU A 135 -5.23 -21.49 -30.70
C LEU A 135 -4.55 -20.13 -30.80
N GLU A 136 -4.86 -19.35 -31.84
CA GLU A 136 -4.33 -18.00 -32.03
C GLU A 136 -4.80 -17.03 -30.95
N LYS A 137 -6.04 -17.19 -30.48
CA LYS A 137 -6.62 -16.39 -29.39
C LYS A 137 -6.19 -16.84 -28.01
N ARG A 138 -5.53 -17.97 -27.90
CA ARG A 138 -5.11 -18.54 -26.63
C ARG A 138 -3.97 -17.72 -26.02
N GLY A 139 -4.21 -17.18 -24.82
CA GLY A 139 -3.17 -16.50 -24.04
C GLY A 139 -2.07 -17.45 -23.57
N TYR A 140 -0.94 -16.88 -23.19
CA TYR A 140 0.16 -17.58 -22.55
C TYR A 140 -0.19 -17.99 -21.12
N LEU A 141 0.57 -18.93 -20.56
CA LEU A 141 0.51 -19.24 -19.13
C LEU A 141 0.85 -17.96 -18.34
N THR A 142 0.05 -17.65 -17.34
CA THR A 142 0.25 -16.49 -16.47
C THR A 142 0.40 -16.94 -15.03
N ALA A 143 1.31 -16.32 -14.30
CA ALA A 143 1.44 -16.52 -12.87
C ALA A 143 0.22 -15.90 -12.14
N ASP A 144 -0.14 -16.46 -10.98
CA ASP A 144 -1.32 -16.04 -10.21
C ASP A 144 -1.38 -14.54 -9.94
N TRP A 145 -0.23 -13.92 -9.64
CA TRP A 145 -0.16 -12.48 -9.39
C TRP A 145 -0.47 -11.63 -10.64
N GLN A 146 -0.19 -12.15 -11.85
CA GLN A 146 -0.49 -11.44 -13.10
C GLN A 146 -2.01 -11.34 -13.35
N SER A 147 -2.77 -12.32 -12.89
CA SER A 147 -4.23 -12.30 -12.99
C SER A 147 -4.87 -11.15 -12.20
N GLN A 148 -4.15 -10.64 -11.20
CA GLN A 148 -4.57 -9.50 -10.37
C GLN A 148 -4.30 -8.15 -11.04
N LEU A 149 -3.50 -8.10 -12.12
CA LEU A 149 -3.23 -6.88 -12.88
C LEU A 149 -4.41 -6.55 -13.80
N ASN A 150 -5.52 -6.15 -13.21
CA ASN A 150 -6.72 -5.75 -13.94
C ASN A 150 -7.37 -4.51 -13.29
N GLU A 151 -8.09 -3.73 -14.10
CA GLU A 151 -8.71 -2.47 -13.69
C GLU A 151 -9.63 -2.64 -12.47
N GLN A 152 -10.48 -3.68 -12.49
CA GLN A 152 -11.45 -3.90 -11.42
C GLN A 152 -10.77 -4.16 -10.09
N PHE A 153 -9.72 -4.99 -10.06
CA PHE A 153 -9.01 -5.28 -8.83
C PHE A 153 -8.23 -4.07 -8.29
N VAL A 154 -7.63 -3.26 -9.17
CA VAL A 154 -6.96 -2.01 -8.77
C VAL A 154 -7.95 -1.05 -8.11
N LYS A 155 -9.11 -0.83 -8.75
CA LYS A 155 -10.17 0.04 -8.25
C LYS A 155 -10.74 -0.45 -6.92
N ASP A 156 -11.02 -1.75 -6.83
CA ASP A 156 -11.51 -2.38 -5.61
C ASP A 156 -10.48 -2.28 -4.48
N ALA A 157 -9.22 -2.57 -4.74
CA ALA A 157 -8.16 -2.51 -3.76
C ALA A 157 -7.94 -1.09 -3.21
N PHE A 158 -7.97 -0.08 -4.10
CA PHE A 158 -7.86 1.31 -3.69
C PHE A 158 -9.07 1.73 -2.83
N GLY A 159 -10.29 1.41 -3.26
CA GLY A 159 -11.51 1.72 -2.51
C GLY A 159 -11.55 1.03 -1.14
N ASP A 160 -11.19 -0.25 -1.07
CA ASP A 160 -11.15 -0.99 0.19
C ASP A 160 -10.10 -0.46 1.16
N MET A 161 -8.92 -0.04 0.66
CA MET A 161 -7.91 0.64 1.47
C MET A 161 -8.48 1.90 2.13
N GLU A 162 -9.19 2.73 1.37
CA GLU A 162 -9.80 3.96 1.88
C GLU A 162 -10.94 3.69 2.88
N ILE A 163 -11.77 2.68 2.61
CA ILE A 163 -12.84 2.25 3.53
C ILE A 163 -12.25 1.79 4.85
N ILE A 164 -11.26 0.89 4.82
CA ILE A 164 -10.59 0.37 6.02
C ILE A 164 -9.96 1.52 6.81
N TRP A 165 -9.19 2.37 6.13
CA TRP A 165 -8.51 3.48 6.79
C TRP A 165 -9.48 4.42 7.50
N ARG A 166 -10.56 4.82 6.82
CA ARG A 166 -11.57 5.71 7.35
C ARG A 166 -12.31 5.12 8.55
N ASP A 167 -12.72 3.85 8.47
CA ASP A 167 -13.40 3.18 9.58
C ASP A 167 -12.49 3.05 10.81
N LEU A 168 -11.25 2.57 10.62
CA LEU A 168 -10.31 2.41 11.71
C LEU A 168 -9.90 3.75 12.34
N LEU A 169 -9.68 4.78 11.52
CA LEU A 169 -9.32 6.11 12.02
C LEU A 169 -10.47 6.73 12.84
N ASN A 170 -11.70 6.66 12.32
CA ASN A 170 -12.89 7.16 13.04
C ASN A 170 -13.07 6.50 14.41
N ARG A 171 -12.83 5.20 14.50
CA ARG A 171 -12.94 4.44 15.76
C ARG A 171 -11.78 4.68 16.71
N SER A 172 -10.62 5.03 16.19
CA SER A 172 -9.41 5.27 16.99
C SER A 172 -9.51 6.54 17.84
N LYS A 173 -10.41 7.45 17.52
CA LYS A 173 -10.52 8.80 18.11
C LYS A 173 -9.26 9.66 17.90
N LEU A 174 -8.39 9.26 17.00
CA LEU A 174 -7.27 10.10 16.56
C LEU A 174 -7.79 11.16 15.59
N GLU A 175 -7.26 12.36 15.71
CA GLU A 175 -7.60 13.44 14.77
C GLU A 175 -6.79 13.30 13.48
N ILE A 176 -7.26 13.87 12.38
CA ILE A 176 -6.56 13.85 11.10
C ILE A 176 -5.15 14.45 11.23
N PHE A 177 -4.99 15.46 12.07
CA PHE A 177 -3.69 16.08 12.31
C PHE A 177 -2.66 15.14 12.96
N ASP A 178 -3.12 14.14 13.76
CA ASP A 178 -2.25 13.13 14.32
C ASP A 178 -1.62 12.22 13.28
N THR A 179 -2.17 12.19 12.08
CA THR A 179 -1.73 11.35 10.95
C THR A 179 -0.80 12.08 9.99
N LEU A 180 -0.60 13.39 10.15
CA LEU A 180 0.20 14.21 9.23
C LEU A 180 1.66 14.27 9.65
N ASN A 181 2.54 14.35 8.66
CA ASN A 181 3.95 14.68 8.90
C ASN A 181 4.05 16.03 9.57
N GLY A 182 4.89 16.15 10.56
CA GLY A 182 5.05 17.38 11.32
C GLY A 182 6.45 17.56 11.88
N GLY A 183 6.73 18.76 12.34
CA GLY A 183 8.00 19.04 12.99
C GLY A 183 8.16 20.51 13.33
N GLY A 184 9.25 20.82 14.04
CA GLY A 184 9.63 22.17 14.38
C GLY A 184 11.14 22.33 14.40
N SER A 185 11.60 23.54 14.19
CA SER A 185 13.00 23.90 14.37
C SER A 185 13.11 25.17 15.21
N THR A 186 14.18 25.23 16.01
CA THR A 186 14.52 26.41 16.81
C THR A 186 15.99 26.75 16.57
N ILE A 187 16.26 27.98 16.24
CA ILE A 187 17.62 28.50 16.08
C ILE A 187 17.87 29.48 17.22
N THR A 188 18.90 29.22 18.03
CA THR A 188 19.31 30.12 19.09
C THR A 188 20.71 30.65 18.72
N PHE A 189 20.83 31.95 18.58
CA PHE A 189 22.12 32.61 18.38
C PHE A 189 23.00 32.40 19.64
N ILE A 190 24.31 32.17 19.44
CA ILE A 190 25.28 32.00 20.51
C ILE A 190 26.29 33.12 20.43
N GLU A 191 27.01 33.26 19.30
CA GLU A 191 28.06 34.26 19.14
C GLU A 191 28.43 34.53 17.70
N HIS A 192 29.10 35.65 17.43
CA HIS A 192 29.81 35.89 16.16
C HIS A 192 31.15 35.20 16.22
N ILE A 193 31.56 34.65 15.06
CA ILE A 193 32.88 34.04 14.90
C ILE A 193 33.69 34.97 13.99
N GLU A 194 34.81 35.44 14.49
CA GLU A 194 35.78 36.26 13.75
C GLU A 194 36.43 35.49 12.58
#